data_1b6e340d023171d3e4f4cda89f47acad
#
_entry.id   1b6e340d023171d3e4f4cda89f47acad
#
_cell.length_a   1.000
_cell.length_b   1.000
_cell.length_c   1.000
_cell.angle_alpha   90.00
_cell.angle_beta   90.00
_cell.angle_gamma   90.00
#
_symmetry.space_group_name_H-M   'P 1'
#
loop_
_entity.id
_entity.type
_entity.pdbx_description
1 polymer ?
#
loop_
_entity_poly.entity_id
_entity_poly.type
_entity_poly.pdbx_seq_one_letter_code
_entity_poly.pdbx_strand_id
1 'polypeptide(L)'
;MQHSSASPQPQLIRAIGRWSMVALAVNCIVGSGIFGLPAVLAGLLGRSSALAVFAAGAGMGVIIACYAEVASQFSGTGGTYLYLRAAFGRLIGLQVGWMSLLTRITAAAAAVNLLVAYVGEFWPGATQPLARLAIISVFLAVLALVNYRGVGAGALMSNVTVVAKLGALAVVCVAGALWLHAHPALAMAPGKLGPGGWLKAVLLLLFAYGGYEAALNPLGEARDPRRDVAFALFVALIVVTLFYSALQYIVVSVLPDAARSVRPLADAAAVMLGAPGAVLVAIGALISVYGYVSANLLTAPRGMFALAERGDFPAVFGRVHPRFRTPYVSIAVFAVLLWLFSQLADFSWNVTLSAVARLFYYGAICAAVPVLRRRQPQAAAFRVPGGLLLPVLGVTGCALLFSSVDFGKSLILIATVVLALLNWLALRGRAEREATA
;
A
#
# COMPACT_ATOMS: atom_id res chain seq x y z
N MET A 1 -24.06 45.54 -17.12
CA MET A 1 -22.83 44.76 -17.04
C MET A 1 -22.47 44.57 -15.57
N GLN A 2 -22.93 43.47 -14.95
CA GLN A 2 -22.54 43.12 -13.60
C GLN A 2 -21.44 42.05 -13.69
N HIS A 3 -20.20 42.46 -13.42
CA HIS A 3 -19.08 41.52 -13.21
C HIS A 3 -19.34 40.77 -11.91
N SER A 4 -19.80 39.53 -12.02
CA SER A 4 -19.80 38.56 -10.92
C SER A 4 -18.34 38.28 -10.56
N SER A 5 -17.84 38.90 -9.51
CA SER A 5 -16.57 38.57 -8.88
C SER A 5 -16.71 37.22 -8.18
N ALA A 6 -16.41 36.14 -8.89
CA ALA A 6 -16.23 34.83 -8.26
C ALA A 6 -15.10 34.99 -7.24
N SER A 7 -15.42 34.84 -5.95
CA SER A 7 -14.41 34.81 -4.88
C SER A 7 -13.36 33.75 -5.23
N PRO A 8 -12.04 34.07 -5.14
CA PRO A 8 -11.00 33.11 -5.46
C PRO A 8 -11.14 31.92 -4.49
N GLN A 9 -11.34 30.73 -5.06
CA GLN A 9 -11.35 29.51 -4.24
C GLN A 9 -10.01 29.40 -3.52
N PRO A 10 -10.00 29.06 -2.20
CA PRO A 10 -8.77 28.93 -1.44
C PRO A 10 -7.86 27.88 -2.10
N GLN A 11 -6.69 28.34 -2.57
CA GLN A 11 -5.69 27.46 -3.19
C GLN A 11 -4.95 26.69 -2.08
N LEU A 12 -4.60 25.42 -2.34
CA LEU A 12 -3.78 24.61 -1.44
C LEU A 12 -2.41 25.27 -1.26
N ILE A 13 -1.91 25.27 -0.01
CA ILE A 13 -0.57 25.78 0.31
C ILE A 13 0.47 24.77 -0.19
N ARG A 14 1.33 25.17 -1.10
CA ARG A 14 2.41 24.35 -1.66
C ARG A 14 3.62 24.30 -0.71
N ALA A 15 3.53 23.51 0.34
CA ALA A 15 4.54 23.39 1.40
C ALA A 15 5.52 22.23 1.20
N ILE A 16 5.13 21.17 0.48
CA ILE A 16 5.88 19.90 0.38
C ILE A 16 7.05 20.09 -0.61
N GLY A 17 8.27 20.04 -0.09
CA GLY A 17 9.49 20.05 -0.91
C GLY A 17 9.89 18.66 -1.40
N ARG A 18 10.87 18.61 -2.31
CA ARG A 18 11.39 17.39 -2.95
C ARG A 18 11.74 16.28 -1.96
N TRP A 19 12.53 16.56 -0.93
CA TRP A 19 12.94 15.58 0.08
C TRP A 19 11.82 15.16 1.01
N SER A 20 10.87 16.07 1.28
CA SER A 20 9.65 15.71 2.01
C SER A 20 8.78 14.74 1.23
N MET A 21 8.75 14.85 -0.11
CA MET A 21 8.08 13.87 -0.97
C MET A 21 8.80 12.52 -0.95
N VAL A 22 10.15 12.49 -0.96
CA VAL A 22 10.92 11.24 -0.78
C VAL A 22 10.57 10.58 0.55
N ALA A 23 10.63 11.34 1.64
CA ALA A 23 10.32 10.83 2.99
C ALA A 23 8.87 10.30 3.06
N LEU A 24 7.92 11.01 2.46
CA LEU A 24 6.52 10.57 2.38
C LEU A 24 6.38 9.27 1.59
N ALA A 25 7.06 9.14 0.43
CA ALA A 25 7.03 7.93 -0.39
C ALA A 25 7.64 6.75 0.36
N VAL A 26 8.83 6.91 0.97
CA VAL A 26 9.45 5.87 1.82
C VAL A 26 8.51 5.47 2.96
N ASN A 27 7.91 6.45 3.64
CA ASN A 27 6.97 6.18 4.73
C ASN A 27 5.74 5.38 4.27
N CYS A 28 5.20 5.71 3.10
CA CYS A 28 4.05 5.01 2.52
C CYS A 28 4.38 3.58 2.07
N ILE A 29 5.61 3.34 1.58
CA ILE A 29 6.06 2.00 1.16
C ILE A 29 6.38 1.15 2.40
N VAL A 30 7.15 1.68 3.37
CA VAL A 30 7.55 0.93 4.57
C VAL A 30 6.36 0.76 5.50
N GLY A 31 5.62 -0.32 5.31
CA GLY A 31 4.44 -0.71 6.06
C GLY A 31 4.61 -2.06 6.77
N SER A 32 3.50 -2.78 6.93
CA SER A 32 3.48 -4.11 7.56
C SER A 32 4.21 -5.20 6.78
N GLY A 33 4.39 -5.02 5.46
CA GLY A 33 4.99 -6.04 4.59
C GLY A 33 6.37 -6.48 5.05
N ILE A 34 7.25 -5.54 5.41
CA ILE A 34 8.62 -5.87 5.82
C ILE A 34 8.69 -6.65 7.14
N PHE A 35 7.70 -6.49 8.01
CA PHE A 35 7.67 -7.18 9.30
C PHE A 35 7.17 -8.64 9.20
N GLY A 36 6.37 -8.99 8.18
CA GLY A 36 5.76 -10.33 8.06
C GLY A 36 6.23 -11.15 6.86
N LEU A 37 6.56 -10.51 5.73
CA LEU A 37 6.94 -11.22 4.51
C LEU A 37 8.29 -11.96 4.57
N PRO A 38 9.29 -11.57 5.35
CA PRO A 38 10.58 -12.25 5.34
C PRO A 38 10.49 -13.76 5.57
N ALA A 39 9.63 -14.22 6.48
CA ALA A 39 9.41 -15.65 6.73
C ALA A 39 8.73 -16.33 5.52
N VAL A 40 7.72 -15.71 4.94
CA VAL A 40 7.00 -16.26 3.79
C VAL A 40 7.92 -16.39 2.58
N LEU A 41 8.75 -15.37 2.33
CA LEU A 41 9.74 -15.37 1.24
C LEU A 41 10.85 -16.42 1.49
N ALA A 42 11.29 -16.56 2.73
CA ALA A 42 12.24 -17.62 3.12
C ALA A 42 11.66 -19.01 2.87
N GLY A 43 10.36 -19.22 3.14
CA GLY A 43 9.67 -20.48 2.84
C GLY A 43 9.57 -20.80 1.35
N LEU A 44 9.44 -19.78 0.49
CA LEU A 44 9.34 -19.95 -0.96
C LEU A 44 10.71 -20.15 -1.63
N LEU A 45 11.72 -19.38 -1.24
CA LEU A 45 12.98 -19.26 -1.96
C LEU A 45 14.22 -19.47 -1.08
N GLY A 46 14.05 -19.74 0.22
CA GLY A 46 15.16 -19.83 1.15
C GLY A 46 16.01 -18.55 1.11
N ARG A 47 17.32 -18.73 0.98
CA ARG A 47 18.30 -17.63 0.92
C ARG A 47 18.26 -16.82 -0.38
N SER A 48 17.74 -17.39 -1.46
CA SER A 48 17.52 -16.66 -2.72
C SER A 48 16.43 -15.59 -2.58
N SER A 49 15.70 -15.57 -1.46
CA SER A 49 14.65 -14.56 -1.20
C SER A 49 15.20 -13.13 -1.14
N ALA A 50 16.44 -12.91 -0.67
CA ALA A 50 17.08 -11.59 -0.71
C ALA A 50 17.30 -11.08 -2.16
N LEU A 51 17.69 -11.98 -3.07
CA LEU A 51 17.80 -11.67 -4.49
C LEU A 51 16.42 -11.40 -5.11
N ALA A 52 15.38 -12.14 -4.67
CA ALA A 52 14.02 -11.90 -5.15
C ALA A 52 13.50 -10.53 -4.72
N VAL A 53 13.84 -10.04 -3.51
CA VAL A 53 13.53 -8.67 -3.09
C VAL A 53 14.16 -7.65 -4.03
N PHE A 54 15.45 -7.82 -4.35
CA PHE A 54 16.15 -6.92 -5.28
C PHE A 54 15.54 -6.97 -6.69
N ALA A 55 15.29 -8.17 -7.22
CA ALA A 55 14.67 -8.36 -8.53
C ALA A 55 13.26 -7.76 -8.62
N ALA A 56 12.47 -7.94 -7.57
CA ALA A 56 11.13 -7.31 -7.48
C ALA A 56 11.23 -5.78 -7.41
N GLY A 57 12.22 -5.23 -6.71
CA GLY A 57 12.52 -3.80 -6.73
C GLY A 57 12.81 -3.27 -8.13
N ALA A 58 13.62 -4.01 -8.92
CA ALA A 58 13.87 -3.67 -10.31
C ALA A 58 12.61 -3.73 -11.18
N GLY A 59 11.76 -4.76 -11.00
CA GLY A 59 10.46 -4.88 -11.66
C GLY A 59 9.50 -3.73 -11.28
N MET A 60 9.47 -3.36 -9.99
CA MET A 60 8.73 -2.18 -9.53
C MET A 60 9.25 -0.88 -10.14
N GLY A 61 10.55 -0.80 -10.45
CA GLY A 61 11.13 0.33 -11.16
C GLY A 61 10.47 0.60 -12.51
N VAL A 62 10.08 -0.44 -13.25
CA VAL A 62 9.33 -0.32 -14.50
C VAL A 62 7.95 0.30 -14.26
N ILE A 63 7.22 -0.19 -13.27
CA ILE A 63 5.88 0.30 -12.92
C ILE A 63 5.97 1.75 -12.41
N ILE A 64 6.93 2.02 -11.53
CA ILE A 64 7.16 3.35 -10.95
C ILE A 64 7.58 4.35 -12.03
N ALA A 65 8.36 3.96 -13.03
CA ALA A 65 8.69 4.81 -14.16
C ALA A 65 7.43 5.24 -14.93
N CYS A 66 6.53 4.29 -15.21
CA CYS A 66 5.23 4.60 -15.83
C CYS A 66 4.37 5.53 -14.94
N TYR A 67 4.33 5.27 -13.64
CA TYR A 67 3.66 6.15 -12.68
C TYR A 67 4.24 7.57 -12.67
N ALA A 68 5.58 7.68 -12.66
CA ALA A 68 6.27 8.97 -12.65
C ALA A 68 5.95 9.79 -13.90
N GLU A 69 5.93 9.15 -15.09
CA GLU A 69 5.54 9.84 -16.32
C GLU A 69 4.08 10.31 -16.28
N VAL A 70 3.16 9.40 -15.92
CA VAL A 70 1.75 9.73 -15.85
C VAL A 70 1.50 10.81 -14.80
N ALA A 71 2.03 10.65 -13.57
CA ALA A 71 1.83 11.60 -12.48
C ALA A 71 2.43 12.99 -12.79
N SER A 72 3.56 13.05 -13.53
CA SER A 72 4.20 14.32 -13.92
C SER A 72 3.36 15.19 -14.86
N GLN A 73 2.26 14.65 -15.41
CA GLN A 73 1.33 15.42 -16.26
C GLN A 73 0.27 16.17 -15.43
N PHE A 74 0.14 15.82 -14.14
CA PHE A 74 -0.90 16.37 -13.28
C PHE A 74 -0.30 17.17 -12.13
N SER A 75 -0.99 18.22 -11.74
CA SER A 75 -0.65 19.05 -10.57
C SER A 75 -1.73 19.03 -9.48
N GLY A 76 -2.83 18.28 -9.72
CA GLY A 76 -3.97 18.19 -8.80
C GLY A 76 -3.90 16.98 -7.86
N THR A 77 -4.72 17.04 -6.80
CA THR A 77 -4.94 15.93 -5.87
C THR A 77 -5.86 14.88 -6.49
N GLY A 78 -5.62 13.58 -6.21
CA GLY A 78 -6.51 12.50 -6.69
C GLY A 78 -5.82 11.21 -7.11
N GLY A 79 -4.48 11.24 -7.29
CA GLY A 79 -3.67 10.03 -7.51
C GLY A 79 -4.14 9.16 -8.67
N THR A 80 -3.98 7.85 -8.52
CA THR A 80 -4.23 6.83 -9.55
C THR A 80 -5.62 6.92 -10.20
N TYR A 81 -6.67 7.19 -9.41
CA TYR A 81 -8.03 7.37 -9.91
C TYR A 81 -8.12 8.50 -10.94
N LEU A 82 -7.53 9.68 -10.61
CA LEU A 82 -7.53 10.85 -11.49
C LEU A 82 -6.83 10.54 -12.81
N TYR A 83 -5.67 9.88 -12.74
CA TYR A 83 -4.85 9.57 -13.91
C TYR A 83 -5.56 8.61 -14.88
N LEU A 84 -6.14 7.53 -14.35
CA LEU A 84 -6.80 6.52 -15.17
C LEU A 84 -8.17 7.00 -15.68
N ARG A 85 -8.87 7.86 -14.94
CA ARG A 85 -10.06 8.54 -15.43
C ARG A 85 -9.73 9.48 -16.60
N ALA A 86 -8.63 10.22 -16.54
CA ALA A 86 -8.18 11.08 -17.63
C ALA A 86 -7.76 10.29 -18.87
N ALA A 87 -7.10 9.13 -18.68
CA ALA A 87 -6.64 8.28 -19.77
C ALA A 87 -7.78 7.48 -20.44
N PHE A 88 -8.67 6.86 -19.66
CA PHE A 88 -9.62 5.86 -20.14
C PHE A 88 -11.09 6.19 -19.87
N GLY A 89 -11.37 7.34 -19.24
CA GLY A 89 -12.72 7.78 -18.96
C GLY A 89 -13.28 7.28 -17.61
N ARG A 90 -14.55 7.62 -17.36
CA ARG A 90 -15.23 7.46 -16.06
C ARG A 90 -15.35 5.98 -15.65
N LEU A 91 -15.65 5.07 -16.56
CA LEU A 91 -15.83 3.65 -16.24
C LEU A 91 -14.56 3.03 -15.64
N ILE A 92 -13.42 3.22 -16.29
CA ILE A 92 -12.13 2.69 -15.80
C ILE A 92 -11.73 3.40 -14.49
N GLY A 93 -11.93 4.72 -14.39
CA GLY A 93 -11.71 5.44 -13.14
C GLY A 93 -12.49 4.83 -11.97
N LEU A 94 -13.77 4.52 -12.18
CA LEU A 94 -14.63 3.90 -11.16
C LEU A 94 -14.16 2.49 -10.77
N GLN A 95 -13.76 1.66 -11.75
CA GLN A 95 -13.16 0.34 -11.49
C GLN A 95 -11.92 0.46 -10.60
N VAL A 96 -11.06 1.43 -10.90
CA VAL A 96 -9.85 1.70 -10.09
C VAL A 96 -10.21 2.16 -8.68
N GLY A 97 -11.26 2.95 -8.50
CA GLY A 97 -11.78 3.34 -7.19
C GLY A 97 -12.13 2.13 -6.32
N TRP A 98 -12.87 1.16 -6.88
CA TRP A 98 -13.24 -0.08 -6.20
C TRP A 98 -12.03 -0.99 -5.93
N MET A 99 -11.12 -1.14 -6.90
CA MET A 99 -9.89 -1.93 -6.72
C MET A 99 -8.97 -1.30 -5.67
N SER A 100 -8.86 0.02 -5.63
CA SER A 100 -8.12 0.73 -4.57
C SER A 100 -8.74 0.53 -3.20
N LEU A 101 -10.07 0.50 -3.10
CA LEU A 101 -10.77 0.22 -1.85
C LEU A 101 -10.47 -1.20 -1.37
N LEU A 102 -10.59 -2.20 -2.24
CA LEU A 102 -10.24 -3.60 -1.94
C LEU A 102 -8.78 -3.73 -1.47
N THR A 103 -7.85 -3.10 -2.22
CA THR A 103 -6.43 -3.06 -1.85
C THR A 103 -6.21 -2.49 -0.44
N ARG A 104 -6.88 -1.39 -0.10
CA ARG A 104 -6.75 -0.74 1.22
C ARG A 104 -7.30 -1.59 2.34
N ILE A 105 -8.46 -2.22 2.15
CA ILE A 105 -9.08 -3.12 3.13
C ILE A 105 -8.17 -4.32 3.39
N THR A 106 -7.73 -5.01 2.35
CA THR A 106 -6.93 -6.23 2.48
C THR A 106 -5.52 -5.94 3.01
N ALA A 107 -4.90 -4.83 2.58
CA ALA A 107 -3.61 -4.41 3.13
C ALA A 107 -3.70 -4.05 4.63
N ALA A 108 -4.77 -3.36 5.04
CA ALA A 108 -4.99 -3.05 6.45
C ALA A 108 -5.33 -4.32 7.25
N ALA A 109 -6.08 -5.27 6.69
CA ALA A 109 -6.37 -6.57 7.31
C ALA A 109 -5.11 -7.41 7.52
N ALA A 110 -4.20 -7.43 6.54
CA ALA A 110 -2.89 -8.05 6.70
C ALA A 110 -2.11 -7.41 7.86
N ALA A 111 -2.11 -6.08 7.95
CA ALA A 111 -1.45 -5.38 9.04
C ALA A 111 -2.05 -5.70 10.41
N VAL A 112 -3.38 -5.82 10.51
CA VAL A 112 -4.08 -6.21 11.75
C VAL A 112 -3.75 -7.66 12.14
N ASN A 113 -3.65 -8.59 11.18
CA ASN A 113 -3.21 -9.96 11.46
C ASN A 113 -1.79 -9.99 12.01
N LEU A 114 -0.90 -9.15 11.45
CA LEU A 114 0.46 -9.00 11.93
C LEU A 114 0.52 -8.40 13.35
N LEU A 115 -0.38 -7.46 13.69
CA LEU A 115 -0.48 -6.91 15.04
C LEU A 115 -0.67 -8.03 16.07
N VAL A 116 -1.59 -8.97 15.83
CA VAL A 116 -1.83 -10.10 16.74
C VAL A 116 -0.57 -10.95 16.90
N ALA A 117 0.16 -11.21 15.80
CA ALA A 117 1.40 -11.97 15.86
C ALA A 117 2.45 -11.28 16.74
N TYR A 118 2.61 -9.96 16.63
CA TYR A 118 3.59 -9.18 17.42
C TYR A 118 3.14 -8.92 18.88
N VAL A 119 1.82 -8.87 19.16
CA VAL A 119 1.30 -8.89 20.54
C VAL A 119 1.69 -10.19 21.23
N GLY A 120 1.81 -11.29 20.47
CA GLY A 120 2.29 -12.58 20.96
C GLY A 120 3.70 -12.58 21.58
N GLU A 121 4.52 -11.50 21.34
CA GLU A 121 5.79 -11.31 22.06
C GLU A 121 5.59 -11.06 23.54
N PHE A 122 4.53 -10.30 23.87
CA PHE A 122 4.23 -9.89 25.25
C PHE A 122 3.20 -10.80 25.91
N TRP A 123 2.35 -11.44 25.12
CA TRP A 123 1.29 -12.33 25.57
C TRP A 123 1.15 -13.54 24.66
N PRO A 124 1.74 -14.70 25.01
CA PRO A 124 1.72 -15.92 24.18
C PRO A 124 0.30 -16.40 23.82
N GLY A 125 -0.71 -16.08 24.64
CA GLY A 125 -2.11 -16.40 24.38
C GLY A 125 -2.80 -15.54 23.33
N ALA A 126 -2.18 -14.49 22.81
CA ALA A 126 -2.79 -13.54 21.88
C ALA A 126 -3.28 -14.18 20.56
N THR A 127 -2.64 -15.27 20.12
CA THR A 127 -2.98 -15.99 18.90
C THR A 127 -4.12 -16.99 19.05
N GLN A 128 -4.56 -17.27 20.28
CA GLN A 128 -5.73 -18.13 20.52
C GLN A 128 -7.00 -17.49 19.91
N PRO A 129 -7.96 -18.29 19.39
CA PRO A 129 -9.08 -17.79 18.62
C PRO A 129 -9.88 -16.67 19.32
N LEU A 130 -10.20 -16.83 20.59
CA LEU A 130 -10.99 -15.85 21.35
C LEU A 130 -10.18 -14.58 21.65
N ALA A 131 -8.91 -14.73 22.03
CA ALA A 131 -8.01 -13.59 22.28
C ALA A 131 -7.76 -12.81 20.98
N ARG A 132 -7.49 -13.49 19.87
CA ARG A 132 -7.34 -12.88 18.54
C ARG A 132 -8.59 -12.09 18.14
N LEU A 133 -9.78 -12.70 18.30
CA LEU A 133 -11.06 -12.02 18.03
C LEU A 133 -11.20 -10.75 18.88
N ALA A 134 -10.93 -10.83 20.17
CA ALA A 134 -11.04 -9.69 21.10
C ALA A 134 -10.03 -8.58 20.75
N ILE A 135 -8.75 -8.92 20.54
CA ILE A 135 -7.70 -7.96 20.19
C ILE A 135 -8.07 -7.20 18.92
N ILE A 136 -8.44 -7.91 17.85
CA ILE A 136 -8.80 -7.28 16.57
C ILE A 136 -10.04 -6.41 16.73
N SER A 137 -11.08 -6.92 17.42
CA SER A 137 -12.34 -6.20 17.58
C SER A 137 -12.17 -4.91 18.39
N VAL A 138 -11.45 -4.97 19.51
CA VAL A 138 -11.19 -3.80 20.37
C VAL A 138 -10.32 -2.79 19.62
N PHE A 139 -9.24 -3.24 18.99
CA PHE A 139 -8.34 -2.38 18.24
C PHE A 139 -9.06 -1.59 17.14
N LEU A 140 -9.84 -2.28 16.30
CA LEU A 140 -10.58 -1.66 15.20
C LEU A 140 -11.74 -0.80 15.69
N ALA A 141 -12.46 -1.22 16.75
CA ALA A 141 -13.55 -0.43 17.32
C ALA A 141 -13.04 0.89 17.89
N VAL A 142 -11.92 0.89 18.61
CA VAL A 142 -11.30 2.11 19.15
C VAL A 142 -10.91 3.06 18.01
N LEU A 143 -10.21 2.55 16.99
CA LEU A 143 -9.80 3.37 15.85
C LEU A 143 -11.00 3.90 15.04
N ALA A 144 -12.03 3.09 14.84
CA ALA A 144 -13.26 3.52 14.16
C ALA A 144 -13.99 4.60 14.97
N LEU A 145 -14.09 4.46 16.29
CA LEU A 145 -14.72 5.43 17.18
C LEU A 145 -13.98 6.78 17.18
N VAL A 146 -12.64 6.75 17.22
CA VAL A 146 -11.81 7.96 17.11
C VAL A 146 -12.06 8.67 15.78
N ASN A 147 -12.07 7.93 14.66
CA ASN A 147 -12.35 8.50 13.35
C ASN A 147 -13.80 8.99 13.20
N TYR A 148 -14.76 8.32 13.82
CA TYR A 148 -16.16 8.73 13.86
C TYR A 148 -16.36 10.07 14.57
N ARG A 149 -15.67 10.30 15.71
CA ARG A 149 -15.72 11.55 16.47
C ARG A 149 -14.97 12.71 15.84
N GLY A 150 -14.12 12.42 14.84
CA GLY A 150 -13.25 13.40 14.19
C GLY A 150 -11.86 13.49 14.82
N VAL A 151 -10.84 13.67 13.98
CA VAL A 151 -9.41 13.60 14.40
C VAL A 151 -8.77 14.97 14.37
N GLY A 152 -8.28 15.45 15.52
CA GLY A 152 -7.47 16.67 15.63
C GLY A 152 -5.95 16.46 15.69
N ALA A 153 -5.44 15.20 15.82
CA ALA A 153 -4.05 14.93 16.21
C ALA A 153 -3.18 14.22 15.14
N GLY A 154 -3.55 14.27 13.86
CA GLY A 154 -2.95 13.38 12.83
C GLY A 154 -1.47 13.57 12.52
N ALA A 155 -0.93 14.78 12.50
CA ALA A 155 0.43 15.04 11.99
C ALA A 155 1.53 14.61 12.99
N LEU A 156 1.38 14.89 14.29
CA LEU A 156 2.35 14.50 15.30
C LEU A 156 2.46 12.99 15.43
N MET A 157 1.31 12.30 15.42
CA MET A 157 1.27 10.84 15.50
C MET A 157 1.91 10.18 14.27
N SER A 158 1.75 10.75 13.08
CA SER A 158 2.40 10.27 11.86
C SER A 158 3.93 10.32 11.98
N ASN A 159 4.49 11.42 12.47
CA ASN A 159 5.95 11.55 12.62
C ASN A 159 6.54 10.57 13.64
N VAL A 160 5.88 10.41 14.80
CA VAL A 160 6.30 9.42 15.82
C VAL A 160 6.30 8.00 15.24
N THR A 161 5.26 7.65 14.49
CA THR A 161 5.14 6.33 13.85
C THR A 161 6.27 6.08 12.84
N VAL A 162 6.65 7.10 12.05
CA VAL A 162 7.73 6.99 11.06
C VAL A 162 9.07 6.75 11.75
N VAL A 163 9.40 7.57 12.75
CA VAL A 163 10.68 7.46 13.47
C VAL A 163 10.78 6.10 14.18
N ALA A 164 9.71 5.67 14.86
CA ALA A 164 9.72 4.40 15.58
C ALA A 164 9.92 3.20 14.65
N LYS A 165 9.19 3.12 13.52
CA LYS A 165 9.32 1.99 12.59
C LYS A 165 10.67 1.97 11.88
N LEU A 166 11.14 3.12 11.37
CA LEU A 166 12.42 3.19 10.67
C LEU A 166 13.58 3.00 11.63
N GLY A 167 13.48 3.51 12.85
CA GLY A 167 14.47 3.31 13.93
C GLY A 167 14.63 1.85 14.31
N ALA A 168 13.52 1.14 14.55
CA ALA A 168 13.55 -0.29 14.86
C ALA A 168 14.19 -1.11 13.72
N LEU A 169 13.83 -0.82 12.47
CA LEU A 169 14.39 -1.52 11.30
C LEU A 169 15.88 -1.17 11.09
N ALA A 170 16.28 0.08 11.32
CA ALA A 170 17.69 0.49 11.26
C ALA A 170 18.55 -0.23 12.32
N VAL A 171 18.04 -0.40 13.53
CA VAL A 171 18.72 -1.18 14.58
C VAL A 171 18.94 -2.63 14.11
N VAL A 172 17.93 -3.27 13.49
CA VAL A 172 18.10 -4.63 12.94
C VAL A 172 19.16 -4.66 11.83
N CYS A 173 19.19 -3.66 10.94
CA CYS A 173 20.22 -3.58 9.90
C CYS A 173 21.65 -3.45 10.48
N VAL A 174 21.83 -2.55 11.45
CA VAL A 174 23.15 -2.33 12.09
C VAL A 174 23.57 -3.57 12.87
N ALA A 175 22.70 -4.10 13.74
CA ALA A 175 22.95 -5.30 14.51
C ALA A 175 23.26 -6.50 13.61
N GLY A 176 22.49 -6.66 12.51
CA GLY A 176 22.70 -7.72 11.53
C GLY A 176 24.03 -7.61 10.82
N ALA A 177 24.44 -6.41 10.40
CA ALA A 177 25.74 -6.18 9.78
C ALA A 177 26.89 -6.53 10.72
N LEU A 178 26.82 -6.10 12.00
CA LEU A 178 27.83 -6.43 13.03
C LEU A 178 27.86 -7.93 13.33
N TRP A 179 26.69 -8.55 13.46
CA TRP A 179 26.58 -9.97 13.76
C TRP A 179 27.15 -10.84 12.62
N LEU A 180 26.80 -10.51 11.36
CA LEU A 180 27.31 -11.24 10.19
C LEU A 180 28.82 -11.06 10.02
N HIS A 181 29.38 -9.90 10.37
CA HIS A 181 30.83 -9.68 10.38
C HIS A 181 31.53 -10.58 11.42
N ALA A 182 30.91 -10.80 12.57
CA ALA A 182 31.44 -11.69 13.61
C ALA A 182 31.25 -13.21 13.32
N HIS A 183 30.31 -13.57 12.44
CA HIS A 183 29.94 -14.95 12.11
C HIS A 183 30.02 -15.26 10.62
N PRO A 184 31.19 -15.14 9.96
CA PRO A 184 31.30 -15.26 8.50
C PRO A 184 31.01 -16.67 7.95
N ALA A 185 31.05 -17.71 8.80
CA ALA A 185 30.98 -19.12 8.40
C ALA A 185 29.57 -19.70 8.27
N LEU A 186 28.51 -18.90 8.41
CA LEU A 186 27.14 -19.35 8.13
C LEU A 186 26.91 -19.42 6.63
N ALA A 187 27.66 -20.35 5.99
CA ALA A 187 27.57 -20.64 4.57
C ALA A 187 26.14 -21.09 4.20
N MET A 188 25.69 -20.55 3.11
CA MET A 188 24.32 -20.57 2.66
C MET A 188 23.97 -21.84 1.90
N ALA A 189 23.08 -22.67 2.40
CA ALA A 189 22.44 -23.69 1.57
C ALA A 189 21.55 -23.01 0.51
N PRO A 190 21.69 -23.37 -0.79
CA PRO A 190 20.84 -22.79 -1.83
C PRO A 190 19.37 -23.12 -1.59
N GLY A 191 18.47 -22.15 -1.77
CA GLY A 191 17.03 -22.36 -1.70
C GLY A 191 16.52 -23.16 -2.90
N LYS A 192 15.33 -23.74 -2.79
CA LYS A 192 14.67 -24.44 -3.91
C LYS A 192 14.36 -23.44 -5.04
N LEU A 193 14.99 -23.61 -6.18
CA LEU A 193 14.85 -22.75 -7.37
C LEU A 193 13.79 -23.34 -8.31
N GLY A 194 12.51 -23.20 -7.95
CA GLY A 194 11.42 -23.50 -8.88
C GLY A 194 10.79 -22.21 -9.44
N PRO A 195 10.43 -22.13 -10.74
CA PRO A 195 9.87 -20.90 -11.33
C PRO A 195 8.57 -20.45 -10.64
N GLY A 196 7.75 -21.38 -10.16
CA GLY A 196 6.52 -21.04 -9.42
C GLY A 196 6.76 -20.34 -8.08
N GLY A 197 7.85 -20.64 -7.39
CA GLY A 197 8.26 -19.96 -6.16
C GLY A 197 8.64 -18.50 -6.40
N TRP A 198 9.34 -18.23 -7.50
CA TRP A 198 9.75 -16.88 -7.89
C TRP A 198 8.56 -15.98 -8.24
N LEU A 199 7.64 -16.46 -9.07
CA LEU A 199 6.43 -15.70 -9.43
C LEU A 199 5.60 -15.35 -8.20
N LYS A 200 5.41 -16.32 -7.29
CA LYS A 200 4.68 -16.09 -6.04
C LYS A 200 5.41 -15.11 -5.13
N ALA A 201 6.73 -15.20 -5.01
CA ALA A 201 7.54 -14.28 -4.21
C ALA A 201 7.47 -12.85 -4.78
N VAL A 202 7.62 -12.67 -6.10
CA VAL A 202 7.51 -11.36 -6.76
C VAL A 202 6.10 -10.78 -6.57
N LEU A 203 5.05 -11.59 -6.69
CA LEU A 203 3.67 -11.15 -6.42
C LEU A 203 3.50 -10.63 -4.98
N LEU A 204 4.02 -11.35 -3.98
CA LEU A 204 3.99 -10.91 -2.58
C LEU A 204 4.83 -9.65 -2.36
N LEU A 205 5.95 -9.53 -3.06
CA LEU A 205 6.81 -8.35 -2.98
C LEU A 205 6.17 -7.11 -3.61
N LEU A 206 5.26 -7.25 -4.58
CA LEU A 206 4.43 -6.12 -5.04
C LEU A 206 3.62 -5.50 -3.90
N PHE A 207 3.20 -6.29 -2.92
CA PHE A 207 2.58 -5.74 -1.71
C PHE A 207 3.60 -4.96 -0.87
N ALA A 208 4.80 -5.50 -0.66
CA ALA A 208 5.83 -4.86 0.15
C ALA A 208 6.30 -3.52 -0.43
N TYR A 209 6.42 -3.44 -1.75
CA TYR A 209 6.79 -2.21 -2.47
C TYR A 209 5.62 -1.27 -2.74
N GLY A 210 4.39 -1.71 -2.55
CA GLY A 210 3.21 -0.90 -2.75
C GLY A 210 3.00 0.13 -1.63
N GLY A 211 2.12 1.10 -1.89
CA GLY A 211 1.81 2.19 -0.95
C GLY A 211 2.30 3.55 -1.45
N TYR A 212 3.32 3.60 -2.33
CA TYR A 212 3.82 4.86 -2.91
C TYR A 212 2.72 5.65 -3.62
N GLU A 213 1.71 4.98 -4.13
CA GLU A 213 0.54 5.61 -4.76
C GLU A 213 -0.23 6.53 -3.79
N ALA A 214 -0.15 6.27 -2.49
CA ALA A 214 -0.73 7.14 -1.48
C ALA A 214 0.05 8.46 -1.33
N ALA A 215 1.37 8.42 -1.55
CA ALA A 215 2.21 9.63 -1.54
C ALA A 215 1.90 10.59 -2.72
N LEU A 216 1.22 10.10 -3.76
CA LEU A 216 0.79 10.91 -4.90
C LEU A 216 -0.54 11.65 -4.65
N ASN A 217 -1.27 11.31 -3.59
CA ASN A 217 -2.54 11.97 -3.30
C ASN A 217 -2.37 13.47 -2.96
N PRO A 218 -1.40 13.92 -2.12
CA PRO A 218 -1.21 15.32 -1.81
C PRO A 218 -0.33 16.05 -2.85
N LEU A 219 -0.28 15.61 -4.11
CA LEU A 219 0.56 16.21 -5.14
C LEU A 219 0.25 17.71 -5.38
N GLY A 220 -1.00 18.14 -5.14
CA GLY A 220 -1.40 19.54 -5.19
C GLY A 220 -0.74 20.44 -4.14
N GLU A 221 -0.18 19.86 -3.06
CA GLU A 221 0.55 20.58 -2.00
C GLU A 221 2.07 20.56 -2.21
N ALA A 222 2.57 19.91 -3.27
CA ALA A 222 3.98 19.92 -3.63
C ALA A 222 4.38 21.25 -4.27
N ARG A 223 5.63 21.70 -4.02
CA ARG A 223 6.17 22.94 -4.58
C ARG A 223 6.34 22.87 -6.10
N ASP A 224 6.93 21.79 -6.60
CA ASP A 224 7.05 21.48 -8.03
C ASP A 224 6.59 20.02 -8.28
N PRO A 225 5.27 19.77 -8.28
CA PRO A 225 4.73 18.41 -8.33
C PRO A 225 5.17 17.65 -9.57
N ARG A 226 5.31 18.33 -10.71
CA ARG A 226 5.61 17.71 -12.00
C ARG A 226 7.04 17.21 -12.12
N ARG A 227 8.01 17.91 -11.51
CA ARG A 227 9.43 17.55 -11.53
C ARG A 227 9.83 16.67 -10.36
N ASP A 228 9.30 16.97 -9.16
CA ASP A 228 9.73 16.34 -7.93
C ASP A 228 9.15 14.93 -7.78
N VAL A 229 8.01 14.60 -8.42
CA VAL A 229 7.37 13.28 -8.30
C VAL A 229 8.27 12.15 -8.80
N ALA A 230 8.90 12.30 -9.96
CA ALA A 230 9.79 11.27 -10.51
C ALA A 230 10.99 11.05 -9.59
N PHE A 231 11.66 12.11 -9.17
CA PHE A 231 12.78 12.06 -8.24
C PHE A 231 12.39 11.35 -6.93
N ALA A 232 11.27 11.76 -6.33
CA ALA A 232 10.82 11.20 -5.06
C ALA A 232 10.54 9.70 -5.15
N LEU A 233 9.86 9.26 -6.21
CA LEU A 233 9.52 7.85 -6.39
C LEU A 233 10.75 6.98 -6.64
N PHE A 234 11.71 7.41 -7.47
CA PHE A 234 12.92 6.63 -7.74
C PHE A 234 13.86 6.57 -6.54
N VAL A 235 14.07 7.68 -5.84
CA VAL A 235 14.92 7.68 -4.63
C VAL A 235 14.28 6.81 -3.55
N ALA A 236 12.96 6.91 -3.34
CA ALA A 236 12.27 6.07 -2.39
C ALA A 236 12.38 4.58 -2.75
N LEU A 237 12.22 4.23 -4.03
CA LEU A 237 12.38 2.84 -4.50
C LEU A 237 13.78 2.30 -4.22
N ILE A 238 14.83 3.05 -4.56
CA ILE A 238 16.22 2.64 -4.35
C ILE A 238 16.49 2.42 -2.86
N VAL A 239 16.13 3.41 -2.02
CA VAL A 239 16.33 3.32 -0.57
C VAL A 239 15.60 2.11 0.01
N VAL A 240 14.32 1.91 -0.35
CA VAL A 240 13.53 0.80 0.16
C VAL A 240 14.06 -0.54 -0.37
N THR A 241 14.47 -0.63 -1.64
CA THR A 241 15.02 -1.87 -2.20
C THR A 241 16.28 -2.30 -1.49
N LEU A 242 17.22 -1.38 -1.27
CA LEU A 242 18.46 -1.69 -0.55
C LEU A 242 18.17 -2.11 0.90
N PHE A 243 17.28 -1.38 1.55
CA PHE A 243 16.92 -1.63 2.94
C PHE A 243 16.19 -2.97 3.13
N TYR A 244 15.21 -3.27 2.27
CA TYR A 244 14.47 -4.54 2.31
C TYR A 244 15.35 -5.73 1.94
N SER A 245 16.24 -5.58 0.95
CA SER A 245 17.19 -6.63 0.59
C SER A 245 18.16 -6.94 1.72
N ALA A 246 18.65 -5.91 2.40
CA ALA A 246 19.52 -6.07 3.58
C ALA A 246 18.78 -6.80 4.72
N LEU A 247 17.55 -6.36 5.06
CA LEU A 247 16.76 -7.00 6.11
C LEU A 247 16.43 -8.46 5.77
N GLN A 248 16.03 -8.74 4.52
CA GLN A 248 15.77 -10.12 4.09
C GLN A 248 17.00 -11.00 4.17
N TYR A 249 18.15 -10.47 3.74
CA TYR A 249 19.43 -11.17 3.82
C TYR A 249 19.81 -11.48 5.28
N ILE A 250 19.65 -10.50 6.18
CA ILE A 250 19.90 -10.69 7.62
C ILE A 250 19.00 -11.80 8.19
N VAL A 251 17.69 -11.72 7.93
CA VAL A 251 16.73 -12.72 8.45
C VAL A 251 17.09 -14.13 8.03
N VAL A 252 17.36 -14.36 6.73
CA VAL A 252 17.66 -15.72 6.23
C VAL A 252 19.08 -16.18 6.57
N SER A 253 19.97 -15.30 6.99
CA SER A 253 21.32 -15.65 7.43
C SER A 253 21.39 -15.91 8.93
N VAL A 254 20.58 -15.18 9.72
CA VAL A 254 20.57 -15.26 11.19
C VAL A 254 19.67 -16.38 11.69
N LEU A 255 18.52 -16.59 11.03
CA LEU A 255 17.55 -17.61 11.45
C LEU A 255 17.73 -18.91 10.66
N PRO A 256 18.08 -20.05 11.29
CA PRO A 256 18.21 -21.34 10.62
C PRO A 256 16.92 -21.81 9.94
N ASP A 257 15.76 -21.53 10.56
CA ASP A 257 14.42 -21.89 10.07
C ASP A 257 13.53 -20.64 9.95
N ALA A 258 14.01 -19.65 9.19
CA ALA A 258 13.29 -18.37 8.99
C ALA A 258 11.87 -18.57 8.45
N ALA A 259 11.62 -19.66 7.72
CA ALA A 259 10.31 -19.96 7.13
C ALA A 259 9.20 -20.22 8.15
N ARG A 260 9.55 -20.71 9.34
CA ARG A 260 8.61 -21.02 10.42
C ARG A 260 8.36 -19.85 11.37
N SER A 261 9.16 -18.80 11.26
CA SER A 261 9.01 -17.64 12.14
C SER A 261 7.70 -16.91 11.87
N VAL A 262 6.99 -16.59 12.96
CA VAL A 262 5.76 -15.76 12.92
C VAL A 262 6.10 -14.28 13.00
N ARG A 263 7.30 -13.95 13.54
CA ARG A 263 7.81 -12.60 13.77
C ARG A 263 9.27 -12.47 13.31
N PRO A 264 9.55 -12.67 12.02
CA PRO A 264 10.91 -12.95 11.52
C PRO A 264 11.94 -11.88 11.90
N LEU A 265 11.56 -10.61 11.95
CA LEU A 265 12.49 -9.54 12.34
C LEU A 265 12.73 -9.50 13.86
N ALA A 266 11.71 -9.78 14.68
CA ALA A 266 11.88 -9.84 16.13
C ALA A 266 12.70 -11.07 16.54
N ASP A 267 12.43 -12.23 15.92
CA ASP A 267 13.17 -13.46 16.19
C ASP A 267 14.64 -13.33 15.74
N ALA A 268 14.92 -12.68 14.59
CA ALA A 268 16.29 -12.38 14.19
C ALA A 268 16.97 -11.40 15.17
N ALA A 269 16.26 -10.37 15.63
CA ALA A 269 16.77 -9.45 16.62
C ALA A 269 17.02 -10.13 17.99
N ALA A 270 16.22 -11.14 18.36
CA ALA A 270 16.45 -11.95 19.56
C ALA A 270 17.77 -12.72 19.49
N VAL A 271 18.11 -13.28 18.32
CA VAL A 271 19.39 -13.99 18.12
C VAL A 271 20.57 -13.03 18.20
N MET A 272 20.44 -11.82 17.64
CA MET A 272 21.56 -10.86 17.54
C MET A 272 21.75 -10.01 18.81
N LEU A 273 20.66 -9.64 19.48
CA LEU A 273 20.64 -8.65 20.57
C LEU A 273 19.99 -9.19 21.85
N GLY A 274 19.56 -10.46 21.85
CA GLY A 274 18.79 -11.04 22.96
C GLY A 274 17.35 -10.55 23.05
N ALA A 275 16.69 -10.84 24.18
CA ALA A 275 15.29 -10.47 24.43
C ALA A 275 15.00 -8.95 24.24
N PRO A 276 15.88 -8.01 24.66
CA PRO A 276 15.66 -6.58 24.41
C PRO A 276 15.52 -6.23 22.94
N GLY A 277 16.28 -6.92 22.06
CA GLY A 277 16.19 -6.73 20.61
C GLY A 277 14.82 -7.16 20.04
N ALA A 278 14.30 -8.32 20.48
CA ALA A 278 12.97 -8.80 20.10
C ALA A 278 11.88 -7.80 20.52
N VAL A 279 11.92 -7.34 21.77
CA VAL A 279 10.97 -6.38 22.31
C VAL A 279 11.00 -5.06 21.56
N LEU A 280 12.20 -4.53 21.25
CA LEU A 280 12.36 -3.29 20.49
C LEU A 280 11.69 -3.39 19.11
N VAL A 281 11.96 -4.49 18.39
CA VAL A 281 11.38 -4.73 17.07
C VAL A 281 9.87 -4.94 17.15
N ALA A 282 9.39 -5.67 18.17
CA ALA A 282 7.96 -5.89 18.38
C ALA A 282 7.21 -4.57 18.64
N ILE A 283 7.74 -3.71 19.48
CA ILE A 283 7.18 -2.37 19.72
C ILE A 283 7.19 -1.54 18.43
N GLY A 284 8.28 -1.55 17.67
CA GLY A 284 8.38 -0.85 16.39
C GLY A 284 7.34 -1.35 15.38
N ALA A 285 7.12 -2.67 15.30
CA ALA A 285 6.09 -3.27 14.45
C ALA A 285 4.67 -2.88 14.88
N LEU A 286 4.37 -2.93 16.18
CA LEU A 286 3.05 -2.55 16.72
C LEU A 286 2.74 -1.08 16.44
N ILE A 287 3.71 -0.17 16.65
CA ILE A 287 3.56 1.25 16.33
C ILE A 287 3.38 1.45 14.81
N SER A 288 4.13 0.72 13.98
CA SER A 288 4.00 0.76 12.53
C SER A 288 2.61 0.34 12.07
N VAL A 289 2.09 -0.77 12.60
CA VAL A 289 0.75 -1.28 12.28
C VAL A 289 -0.33 -0.30 12.74
N TYR A 290 -0.24 0.20 13.98
CA TYR A 290 -1.16 1.23 14.50
C TYR A 290 -1.22 2.44 13.56
N GLY A 291 -0.07 3.01 13.21
CA GLY A 291 0.00 4.17 12.33
C GLY A 291 -0.58 3.89 10.93
N TYR A 292 -0.27 2.73 10.36
CA TYR A 292 -0.77 2.34 9.05
C TYR A 292 -2.29 2.13 9.03
N VAL A 293 -2.85 1.39 10.00
CA VAL A 293 -4.30 1.12 10.09
C VAL A 293 -5.07 2.39 10.41
N SER A 294 -4.55 3.23 11.33
CA SER A 294 -5.13 4.53 11.65
C SER A 294 -5.19 5.46 10.44
N ALA A 295 -4.10 5.56 9.66
CA ALA A 295 -4.06 6.33 8.43
C ALA A 295 -5.04 5.80 7.37
N ASN A 296 -5.20 4.48 7.25
CA ASN A 296 -6.19 3.89 6.34
C ASN A 296 -7.63 4.18 6.77
N LEU A 297 -7.97 4.02 8.06
CA LEU A 297 -9.29 4.37 8.60
C LEU A 297 -9.60 5.86 8.49
N LEU A 298 -8.57 6.71 8.46
CA LEU A 298 -8.74 8.13 8.22
C LEU A 298 -8.99 8.43 6.74
N THR A 299 -8.17 7.89 5.84
CA THR A 299 -8.12 8.33 4.44
C THR A 299 -9.06 7.55 3.51
N ALA A 300 -9.25 6.24 3.70
CA ALA A 300 -10.08 5.43 2.81
C ALA A 300 -11.56 5.80 2.85
N PRO A 301 -12.21 5.99 4.03
CA PRO A 301 -13.61 6.45 4.08
C PRO A 301 -13.82 7.83 3.46
N ARG A 302 -12.83 8.73 3.58
CA ARG A 302 -12.89 10.05 2.93
C ARG A 302 -12.74 9.95 1.42
N GLY A 303 -11.98 8.98 0.93
CA GLY A 303 -11.93 8.64 -0.49
C GLY A 303 -13.27 8.13 -1.02
N MET A 304 -13.94 7.24 -0.27
CA MET A 304 -15.30 6.74 -0.60
C MET A 304 -16.31 7.89 -0.63
N PHE A 305 -16.26 8.78 0.36
CA PHE A 305 -17.09 9.98 0.44
C PHE A 305 -16.87 10.89 -0.78
N ALA A 306 -15.61 11.22 -1.12
CA ALA A 306 -15.30 12.08 -2.24
C ALA A 306 -15.74 11.49 -3.61
N LEU A 307 -15.71 10.16 -3.76
CA LEU A 307 -16.23 9.48 -4.95
C LEU A 307 -17.76 9.53 -4.97
N ALA A 308 -18.43 9.43 -3.82
CA ALA A 308 -19.89 9.56 -3.73
C ALA A 308 -20.36 10.98 -4.04
N GLU A 309 -19.66 12.02 -3.56
CA GLU A 309 -19.95 13.42 -3.92
C GLU A 309 -19.83 13.70 -5.42
N ARG A 310 -18.88 13.00 -6.10
CA ARG A 310 -18.73 13.09 -7.56
C ARG A 310 -19.75 12.25 -8.34
N GLY A 311 -20.62 11.54 -7.65
CA GLY A 311 -21.58 10.61 -8.25
C GLY A 311 -20.95 9.32 -8.78
N ASP A 312 -19.74 8.96 -8.36
CA ASP A 312 -19.03 7.75 -8.79
C ASP A 312 -19.21 6.57 -7.80
N PHE A 313 -19.66 6.83 -6.57
CA PHE A 313 -20.05 5.80 -5.59
C PHE A 313 -21.52 5.98 -5.17
N PRO A 314 -22.14 4.95 -4.55
CA PRO A 314 -23.52 5.07 -4.03
C PRO A 314 -23.65 6.27 -3.09
N ALA A 315 -24.73 7.05 -3.23
CA ALA A 315 -24.95 8.30 -2.50
C ALA A 315 -24.95 8.14 -0.98
N VAL A 316 -25.22 6.91 -0.48
CA VAL A 316 -25.19 6.61 0.96
C VAL A 316 -23.81 6.87 1.59
N PHE A 317 -22.73 6.71 0.84
CA PHE A 317 -21.35 6.98 1.29
C PHE A 317 -21.05 8.50 1.39
N GLY A 318 -21.86 9.34 0.78
CA GLY A 318 -21.80 10.80 0.89
C GLY A 318 -22.50 11.37 2.14
N ARG A 319 -23.06 10.52 3.02
CA ARG A 319 -23.73 10.99 4.26
C ARG A 319 -22.73 11.45 5.30
N VAL A 320 -22.93 12.69 5.80
CA VAL A 320 -22.11 13.33 6.84
C VAL A 320 -22.88 13.35 8.15
N HIS A 321 -22.21 13.04 9.26
CA HIS A 321 -22.81 13.07 10.60
C HIS A 321 -23.10 14.52 11.02
N PRO A 322 -24.34 14.87 11.50
CA PRO A 322 -24.71 16.25 11.78
C PRO A 322 -23.80 16.95 12.81
N ARG A 323 -23.43 16.24 13.88
CA ARG A 323 -22.63 16.78 15.00
C ARG A 323 -21.12 16.70 14.72
N PHE A 324 -20.60 15.55 14.26
CA PHE A 324 -19.14 15.32 14.16
C PHE A 324 -18.57 15.71 12.80
N ARG A 325 -19.43 15.99 11.80
CA ARG A 325 -19.05 16.38 10.45
C ARG A 325 -18.11 15.35 9.76
N THR A 326 -18.27 14.07 10.08
CA THR A 326 -17.51 12.94 9.54
C THR A 326 -18.36 12.07 8.61
N PRO A 327 -17.78 11.39 7.59
CA PRO A 327 -18.51 10.49 6.69
C PRO A 327 -18.78 9.15 7.39
N TYR A 328 -19.74 9.15 8.32
CA TYR A 328 -19.95 8.06 9.28
C TYR A 328 -20.32 6.73 8.63
N VAL A 329 -21.08 6.73 7.52
CA VAL A 329 -21.43 5.50 6.79
C VAL A 329 -20.19 4.88 6.17
N SER A 330 -19.38 5.69 5.50
CA SER A 330 -18.11 5.23 4.89
C SER A 330 -17.15 4.68 5.95
N ILE A 331 -17.06 5.32 7.13
CA ILE A 331 -16.23 4.85 8.25
C ILE A 331 -16.74 3.50 8.76
N ALA A 332 -18.05 3.37 9.00
CA ALA A 332 -18.64 2.14 9.50
C ALA A 332 -18.45 0.96 8.52
N VAL A 333 -18.76 1.17 7.23
CA VAL A 333 -18.62 0.14 6.21
C VAL A 333 -17.17 -0.28 6.03
N PHE A 334 -16.24 0.68 5.98
CA PHE A 334 -14.82 0.36 5.87
C PHE A 334 -14.30 -0.43 7.09
N ALA A 335 -14.67 -0.02 8.30
CA ALA A 335 -14.28 -0.70 9.54
C ALA A 335 -14.84 -2.13 9.63
N VAL A 336 -16.10 -2.34 9.25
CA VAL A 336 -16.74 -3.67 9.22
C VAL A 336 -16.06 -4.57 8.18
N LEU A 337 -15.83 -4.08 6.97
CA LEU A 337 -15.14 -4.85 5.93
C LEU A 337 -13.70 -5.19 6.36
N LEU A 338 -12.98 -4.24 6.94
CA LEU A 338 -11.65 -4.47 7.49
C LEU A 338 -11.66 -5.54 8.57
N TRP A 339 -12.63 -5.48 9.50
CA TRP A 339 -12.79 -6.48 10.55
C TRP A 339 -13.07 -7.87 9.97
N LEU A 340 -14.01 -7.99 9.01
CA LEU A 340 -14.33 -9.25 8.35
C LEU A 340 -13.10 -9.87 7.67
N PHE A 341 -12.37 -9.11 6.87
CA PHE A 341 -11.17 -9.62 6.19
C PHE A 341 -10.05 -9.99 7.18
N SER A 342 -9.94 -9.27 8.31
CA SER A 342 -8.98 -9.61 9.36
C SER A 342 -9.33 -10.90 10.09
N GLN A 343 -10.64 -11.24 10.22
CA GLN A 343 -11.09 -12.47 10.90
C GLN A 343 -11.09 -13.69 9.97
N LEU A 344 -11.54 -13.50 8.72
CA LEU A 344 -11.78 -14.62 7.79
C LEU A 344 -10.51 -15.07 7.06
N ALA A 345 -9.48 -14.24 7.02
CA ALA A 345 -8.27 -14.50 6.27
C ALA A 345 -7.00 -14.24 7.11
N ASP A 346 -5.93 -14.96 6.79
CA ASP A 346 -4.61 -14.77 7.39
C ASP A 346 -3.81 -13.63 6.72
N PHE A 347 -2.62 -13.37 7.26
CA PHE A 347 -1.70 -12.37 6.73
C PHE A 347 -1.37 -12.60 5.25
N SER A 348 -0.94 -13.81 4.89
CA SER A 348 -0.47 -14.14 3.55
C SER A 348 -1.59 -14.06 2.50
N TRP A 349 -2.80 -14.48 2.88
CA TRP A 349 -3.96 -14.40 2.01
C TRP A 349 -4.35 -12.94 1.72
N ASN A 350 -4.42 -12.10 2.75
CA ASN A 350 -4.72 -10.69 2.64
C ASN A 350 -3.65 -9.93 1.83
N VAL A 351 -2.37 -10.22 2.07
CA VAL A 351 -1.24 -9.68 1.30
C VAL A 351 -1.38 -10.03 -0.18
N THR A 352 -1.64 -11.30 -0.49
CA THR A 352 -1.78 -11.78 -1.87
C THR A 352 -2.95 -11.07 -2.57
N LEU A 353 -4.13 -11.01 -1.93
CA LEU A 353 -5.29 -10.35 -2.52
C LEU A 353 -5.05 -8.85 -2.75
N SER A 354 -4.39 -8.18 -1.82
CA SER A 354 -3.99 -6.78 -1.98
C SER A 354 -3.03 -6.58 -3.15
N ALA A 355 -2.04 -7.48 -3.30
CA ALA A 355 -1.09 -7.45 -4.42
C ALA A 355 -1.80 -7.65 -5.77
N VAL A 356 -2.70 -8.62 -5.84
CA VAL A 356 -3.43 -8.93 -7.07
C VAL A 356 -4.37 -7.79 -7.47
N ALA A 357 -5.07 -7.17 -6.52
CA ALA A 357 -5.88 -5.99 -6.79
C ALA A 357 -5.04 -4.81 -7.33
N ARG A 358 -3.78 -4.68 -6.89
CA ARG A 358 -2.82 -3.68 -7.39
C ARG A 358 -2.41 -3.94 -8.83
N LEU A 359 -2.23 -5.20 -9.25
CA LEU A 359 -1.88 -5.53 -10.63
C LEU A 359 -2.83 -4.90 -11.63
N PHE A 360 -4.13 -4.83 -11.29
CA PHE A 360 -5.13 -4.23 -12.14
C PHE A 360 -4.80 -2.76 -12.48
N TYR A 361 -4.58 -1.93 -11.47
CA TYR A 361 -4.33 -0.51 -11.74
C TYR A 361 -2.86 -0.21 -12.06
N TYR A 362 -1.91 -1.07 -11.69
CA TYR A 362 -0.51 -0.96 -12.13
C TYR A 362 -0.40 -1.22 -13.63
N GLY A 363 -1.03 -2.30 -14.12
CA GLY A 363 -1.10 -2.57 -15.55
C GLY A 363 -1.84 -1.46 -16.31
N ALA A 364 -2.94 -0.95 -15.76
CA ALA A 364 -3.67 0.16 -16.35
C ALA A 364 -2.86 1.46 -16.42
N ILE A 365 -2.03 1.77 -15.42
CA ILE A 365 -1.11 2.93 -15.47
C ILE A 365 -0.05 2.75 -16.57
N CYS A 366 0.53 1.56 -16.69
CA CYS A 366 1.46 1.29 -17.78
C CYS A 366 0.79 1.46 -19.15
N ALA A 367 -0.45 0.98 -19.31
CA ALA A 367 -1.24 1.16 -20.52
C ALA A 367 -1.68 2.62 -20.74
N ALA A 368 -1.78 3.44 -19.71
CA ALA A 368 -2.14 4.85 -19.81
C ALA A 368 -1.03 5.72 -20.44
N VAL A 369 0.24 5.31 -20.32
CA VAL A 369 1.39 6.06 -20.88
C VAL A 369 1.22 6.34 -22.37
N PRO A 370 1.03 5.35 -23.26
CA PRO A 370 0.85 5.62 -24.70
C PRO A 370 -0.42 6.43 -25.02
N VAL A 371 -1.49 6.24 -24.22
CA VAL A 371 -2.75 6.98 -24.43
C VAL A 371 -2.55 8.46 -24.10
N LEU A 372 -1.94 8.77 -22.96
CA LEU A 372 -1.71 10.15 -22.54
C LEU A 372 -0.67 10.85 -23.43
N ARG A 373 0.37 10.14 -23.88
CA ARG A 373 1.35 10.67 -24.86
C ARG A 373 0.67 11.12 -26.16
N ARG A 374 -0.36 10.39 -26.63
CA ARG A 374 -1.11 10.78 -27.84
C ARG A 374 -2.05 11.95 -27.58
N ARG A 375 -2.71 12.01 -26.43
CA ARG A 375 -3.68 13.07 -26.10
C ARG A 375 -3.02 14.39 -25.69
N GLN A 376 -1.90 14.31 -24.97
CA GLN A 376 -1.20 15.46 -24.40
C GLN A 376 0.32 15.32 -24.58
N PRO A 377 0.85 15.47 -25.83
CA PRO A 377 2.24 15.14 -26.16
C PRO A 377 3.30 15.89 -25.38
N GLN A 378 2.99 17.09 -24.87
CA GLN A 378 3.95 17.95 -24.15
C GLN A 378 3.67 18.07 -22.65
N ALA A 379 2.68 17.34 -22.13
CA ALA A 379 2.26 17.50 -20.73
C ALA A 379 3.26 16.91 -19.71
N ALA A 380 3.99 15.85 -20.07
CA ALA A 380 4.88 15.15 -19.15
C ALA A 380 6.18 15.91 -18.88
N ALA A 381 6.48 16.19 -17.60
CA ALA A 381 7.77 16.74 -17.19
C ALA A 381 8.86 15.67 -17.06
N PHE A 382 8.48 14.41 -16.85
CA PHE A 382 9.34 13.23 -16.91
C PHE A 382 8.80 12.30 -17.99
N ARG A 383 9.69 11.76 -18.84
CA ARG A 383 9.34 10.73 -19.84
C ARG A 383 10.15 9.47 -19.62
N VAL A 384 9.47 8.35 -19.66
CA VAL A 384 10.09 7.01 -19.58
C VAL A 384 11.01 6.81 -20.79
N PRO A 385 12.29 6.46 -20.57
CA PRO A 385 13.21 6.16 -21.65
C PRO A 385 12.82 4.88 -22.41
N GLY A 386 13.30 4.73 -23.64
CA GLY A 386 13.03 3.54 -24.45
C GLY A 386 11.61 3.48 -25.06
N GLY A 387 10.93 4.60 -25.19
CA GLY A 387 9.64 4.68 -25.90
C GLY A 387 8.53 3.90 -25.21
N LEU A 388 8.04 2.83 -25.85
CA LEU A 388 6.97 1.98 -25.34
C LEU A 388 7.49 0.71 -24.65
N LEU A 389 8.79 0.47 -24.61
CA LEU A 389 9.36 -0.77 -24.07
C LEU A 389 8.97 -0.99 -22.60
N LEU A 390 9.21 0.00 -21.72
CA LEU A 390 8.88 -0.13 -20.31
C LEU A 390 7.35 -0.21 -20.06
N PRO A 391 6.49 0.59 -20.69
CA PRO A 391 5.03 0.39 -20.63
C PRO A 391 4.59 -1.02 -21.02
N VAL A 392 5.10 -1.59 -22.11
CA VAL A 392 4.78 -2.95 -22.54
C VAL A 392 5.29 -3.98 -21.54
N LEU A 393 6.54 -3.86 -21.07
CA LEU A 393 7.08 -4.73 -20.02
C LEU A 393 6.26 -4.65 -18.74
N GLY A 394 5.78 -3.47 -18.36
CA GLY A 394 4.92 -3.30 -17.19
C GLY A 394 3.58 -4.01 -17.34
N VAL A 395 2.90 -3.85 -18.50
CA VAL A 395 1.63 -4.55 -18.78
C VAL A 395 1.83 -6.07 -18.82
N THR A 396 2.82 -6.56 -19.55
CA THR A 396 3.10 -8.00 -19.68
C THR A 396 3.53 -8.61 -18.35
N GLY A 397 4.34 -7.91 -17.55
CA GLY A 397 4.72 -8.32 -16.21
C GLY A 397 3.51 -8.43 -15.26
N CYS A 398 2.61 -7.45 -15.28
CA CYS A 398 1.36 -7.52 -14.51
C CYS A 398 0.47 -8.69 -14.96
N ALA A 399 0.34 -8.92 -16.28
CA ALA A 399 -0.43 -10.04 -16.83
C ALA A 399 0.18 -11.39 -16.45
N LEU A 400 1.51 -11.52 -16.52
CA LEU A 400 2.23 -12.74 -16.11
C LEU A 400 2.02 -13.04 -14.62
N LEU A 401 2.12 -12.03 -13.75
CA LEU A 401 1.86 -12.21 -12.32
C LEU A 401 0.40 -12.55 -12.04
N PHE A 402 -0.52 -11.99 -12.82
CA PHE A 402 -1.95 -12.30 -12.70
C PHE A 402 -2.25 -13.75 -13.02
N SER A 403 -1.53 -14.39 -13.96
CA SER A 403 -1.69 -15.80 -14.31
C SER A 403 -1.32 -16.77 -13.17
N SER A 404 -0.56 -16.31 -12.17
CA SER A 404 -0.18 -17.10 -10.99
C SER A 404 -1.20 -17.03 -9.83
N VAL A 405 -2.32 -16.32 -10.03
CA VAL A 405 -3.34 -16.11 -9.00
C VAL A 405 -4.25 -17.31 -8.89
N ASP A 406 -4.53 -17.76 -7.68
CA ASP A 406 -5.47 -18.86 -7.44
C ASP A 406 -6.93 -18.46 -7.70
N PHE A 407 -7.77 -19.47 -7.95
CA PHE A 407 -9.17 -19.30 -8.32
C PHE A 407 -9.99 -18.52 -7.27
N GLY A 408 -9.76 -18.78 -5.97
CA GLY A 408 -10.52 -18.13 -4.91
C GLY A 408 -10.31 -16.60 -4.88
N LYS A 409 -9.06 -16.14 -5.07
CA LYS A 409 -8.74 -14.71 -5.13
C LYS A 409 -9.25 -14.07 -6.42
N SER A 410 -9.18 -14.80 -7.54
CA SER A 410 -9.75 -14.36 -8.82
C SER A 410 -11.25 -14.12 -8.72
N LEU A 411 -11.98 -14.96 -7.98
CA LEU A 411 -13.41 -14.78 -7.75
C LEU A 411 -13.75 -13.47 -7.02
N ILE A 412 -12.96 -13.10 -6.00
CA ILE A 412 -13.17 -11.84 -5.26
C ILE A 412 -12.89 -10.63 -6.15
N LEU A 413 -11.87 -10.72 -7.01
CA LEU A 413 -11.59 -9.65 -7.97
C LEU A 413 -12.73 -9.51 -8.99
N ILE A 414 -13.21 -10.62 -9.54
CA ILE A 414 -14.35 -10.65 -10.46
C ILE A 414 -15.59 -10.06 -9.77
N ALA A 415 -15.88 -10.46 -8.53
CA ALA A 415 -16.97 -9.90 -7.75
C ALA A 415 -16.81 -8.38 -7.56
N THR A 416 -15.59 -7.90 -7.30
CA THR A 416 -15.31 -6.46 -7.17
C THR A 416 -15.52 -5.71 -8.48
N VAL A 417 -15.09 -6.29 -9.63
CA VAL A 417 -15.35 -5.74 -10.97
C VAL A 417 -16.84 -5.69 -11.27
N VAL A 418 -17.57 -6.77 -10.96
CA VAL A 418 -19.03 -6.85 -11.17
C VAL A 418 -19.74 -5.81 -10.30
N LEU A 419 -19.40 -5.67 -9.01
CA LEU A 419 -19.96 -4.65 -8.14
C LEU A 419 -19.72 -3.24 -8.68
N ALA A 420 -18.52 -2.97 -9.18
CA ALA A 420 -18.18 -1.68 -9.78
C ALA A 420 -18.97 -1.43 -11.07
N LEU A 421 -19.20 -2.46 -11.90
CA LEU A 421 -20.04 -2.37 -13.11
C LEU A 421 -21.50 -2.13 -12.75
N LEU A 422 -22.05 -2.86 -11.78
CA LEU A 422 -23.42 -2.65 -11.29
C LEU A 422 -23.60 -1.23 -10.73
N ASN A 423 -22.65 -0.75 -9.96
CA ASN A 423 -22.64 0.64 -9.48
C ASN A 423 -22.63 1.63 -10.65
N TRP A 424 -21.80 1.42 -11.68
CA TRP A 424 -21.77 2.29 -12.86
C TRP A 424 -23.10 2.31 -13.61
N LEU A 425 -23.73 1.13 -13.83
CA LEU A 425 -25.03 1.01 -14.50
C LEU A 425 -26.13 1.73 -13.69
N ALA A 426 -26.16 1.55 -12.38
CA ALA A 426 -27.13 2.22 -11.49
C ALA A 426 -27.00 3.75 -11.52
N LEU A 427 -25.77 4.27 -11.59
CA LEU A 427 -25.51 5.70 -11.67
C LEU A 427 -25.84 6.29 -13.05
N ARG A 428 -25.60 5.56 -14.12
CA ARG A 428 -25.98 5.97 -15.48
C ARG A 428 -27.50 6.10 -15.62
N GLY A 429 -28.25 5.12 -15.13
CA GLY A 429 -29.73 5.16 -15.18
C GLY A 429 -30.37 6.27 -14.35
N ARG A 430 -29.68 6.78 -13.28
CA ARG A 430 -30.14 7.96 -12.53
C ARG A 430 -29.93 9.25 -13.32
N ALA A 431 -28.73 9.45 -13.90
CA ALA A 431 -28.44 10.62 -14.71
C ALA A 431 -29.36 10.74 -15.94
N GLU A 432 -29.73 9.63 -16.56
CA GLU A 432 -30.68 9.59 -17.68
C GLU A 432 -32.11 9.95 -17.22
N ARG A 433 -32.55 9.50 -16.04
CA ARG A 433 -33.87 9.85 -15.47
C ARG A 433 -33.96 11.32 -15.04
N GLU A 434 -32.89 11.87 -14.46
CA GLU A 434 -32.83 13.29 -14.07
C GLU A 434 -32.76 14.23 -15.29
N ALA A 435 -32.27 13.75 -16.44
CA ALA A 435 -32.24 14.49 -17.70
C ALA A 435 -33.60 14.44 -18.45
N THR A 436 -34.48 13.49 -18.09
CA THR A 436 -35.81 13.31 -18.72
C THR A 436 -36.97 13.77 -17.85
N ALA A 437 -36.73 14.17 -16.60
CA ALA A 437 -37.66 14.79 -15.67
C ALA A 437 -37.46 16.31 -15.60
#